data_fe54aa8f181a8f897ca0fc1426439f80
#
_entry.id   fe54aa8f181a8f897ca0fc1426439f80
#
_cell.length_a   1.000
_cell.length_b   1.000
_cell.length_c   1.000
_cell.angle_alpha   90.00
_cell.angle_beta   90.00
_cell.angle_gamma   90.00
#
_symmetry.space_group_name_H-M   'P 1'
#
loop_
_entity.id
_entity.type
_entity.pdbx_description
1 polymer ?
#
loop_
_entity_poly.entity_id
_entity_poly.type
_entity_poly.pdbx_seq_one_letter_code
_entity_poly.pdbx_strand_id
1 'polypeptide(L)'
;MRDVRQAIASFNLTLNAKPGYGIRIAGSELSIRQAIARYFFYDDSQQLFQKEKDTISRKKIGTILVDILKKNNLQLTDTGFQNLVIHLQIALMRIDKSHYPQEIPEDYILLKKRDEYRVALQLVAKIEQAFSISFPETECCFIAIHLAGKRHLFQQETMVSRPDIMQLFDKIIYKINDVFGINLMNDLELCQLLSLHFIPMMDRLKWNLTIHNPLLQQIKEENITAYEIAVLAGKIIHQETHLTVSEAEIGYLAVHFALAIDRRGRPVKRYNIIIVCASGMGSSQLLLYKIRQRFSHHINQVKVVQLYELNQFEQQDYDLILSTVDVPFQTAIPSLRINYFLEPDDLNQMAGWLQSKPQQSQRLDYFNEALFFTDLHATERFGLIEELCQRVSSVMPVADDFTHCVIEREKISATEFGNSVAFPHPVHPGGEKTFVAVAVLANPVRWDKQDVRYLFMLNIRHQENDSLQLLYESLFSLMSDKERLKCLTKDTCFSTFLALLQEVINNRETLSESVFK
;
A
#
# COMPACT_ATOMS: atom_id res chain seq x y z
N MET A 1 -2.45 34.83 9.06
CA MET A 1 -3.47 34.53 10.09
C MET A 1 -4.43 33.42 9.66
N ARG A 2 -4.99 33.44 8.43
CA ARG A 2 -5.86 32.37 7.91
C ARG A 2 -5.09 31.05 7.82
N ASP A 3 -3.92 31.06 7.22
CA ASP A 3 -3.05 29.89 7.01
C ASP A 3 -2.59 29.28 8.34
N VAL A 4 -2.24 30.12 9.34
CA VAL A 4 -1.88 29.63 10.68
C VAL A 4 -3.06 28.96 11.37
N ARG A 5 -4.29 29.52 11.26
CA ARG A 5 -5.49 28.86 11.80
C ARG A 5 -5.74 27.51 11.16
N GLN A 6 -5.60 27.42 9.86
CA GLN A 6 -5.78 26.17 9.13
C GLN A 6 -4.70 25.13 9.53
N ALA A 7 -3.44 25.56 9.63
CA ALA A 7 -2.33 24.72 10.02
C ALA A 7 -2.50 24.11 11.42
N ILE A 8 -2.93 24.91 12.43
CA ILE A 8 -3.09 24.43 13.80
C ILE A 8 -4.42 23.71 14.05
N ALA A 9 -5.42 23.88 13.17
CA ALA A 9 -6.72 23.21 13.31
C ALA A 9 -6.61 21.68 13.26
N SER A 10 -5.67 21.15 12.49
CA SER A 10 -5.39 19.69 12.41
C SER A 10 -4.93 19.09 13.75
N PHE A 11 -4.50 19.92 14.70
CA PHE A 11 -4.11 19.53 16.05
C PHE A 11 -5.18 19.86 17.11
N ASN A 12 -6.41 20.21 16.71
CA ASN A 12 -7.46 20.69 17.61
C ASN A 12 -7.03 21.92 18.45
N LEU A 13 -6.21 22.78 17.84
CA LEU A 13 -5.75 24.02 18.45
C LEU A 13 -6.52 25.23 17.90
N THR A 14 -6.77 26.20 18.77
CA THR A 14 -7.42 27.44 18.41
C THR A 14 -6.48 28.65 18.59
N LEU A 15 -6.69 29.68 17.77
CA LEU A 15 -5.90 30.90 17.80
C LEU A 15 -6.75 32.03 18.35
N ASN A 16 -6.44 32.45 19.57
CA ASN A 16 -7.09 33.54 20.27
C ASN A 16 -6.27 34.81 20.10
N ALA A 17 -6.88 35.85 19.51
CA ALA A 17 -6.27 37.16 19.35
C ALA A 17 -7.07 38.18 20.18
N LYS A 18 -6.40 38.93 21.05
CA LYS A 18 -7.01 40.05 21.81
C LYS A 18 -6.26 41.33 21.49
N PRO A 19 -6.94 42.43 21.14
CA PRO A 19 -6.31 43.71 20.92
C PRO A 19 -5.50 44.13 22.16
N GLY A 20 -4.24 44.52 21.97
CA GLY A 20 -3.32 44.91 23.06
C GLY A 20 -2.66 43.76 23.82
N TYR A 21 -3.10 42.52 23.66
CA TYR A 21 -2.54 41.33 24.35
C TYR A 21 -1.81 40.35 23.43
N GLY A 22 -1.91 40.57 22.11
CA GLY A 22 -1.26 39.71 21.13
C GLY A 22 -2.07 38.47 20.76
N ILE A 23 -1.35 37.43 20.27
CA ILE A 23 -1.91 36.18 19.77
C ILE A 23 -1.49 35.04 20.70
N ARG A 24 -2.44 34.20 21.07
CA ARG A 24 -2.21 33.00 21.89
C ARG A 24 -2.82 31.77 21.22
N ILE A 25 -2.06 30.67 21.16
CA ILE A 25 -2.56 29.35 20.79
C ILE A 25 -3.17 28.73 22.06
N ALA A 26 -4.40 28.20 21.94
CA ALA A 26 -5.12 27.53 23.01
C ALA A 26 -5.51 26.12 22.58
N GLY A 27 -5.42 25.18 23.52
CA GLY A 27 -5.72 23.75 23.34
C GLY A 27 -5.03 22.90 24.39
N SER A 28 -5.11 21.57 24.27
CA SER A 28 -4.43 20.69 25.21
C SER A 28 -2.91 20.81 25.09
N GLU A 29 -2.20 20.61 26.19
CA GLU A 29 -0.72 20.65 26.19
C GLU A 29 -0.14 19.60 25.22
N LEU A 30 -0.78 18.42 25.10
CA LEU A 30 -0.43 17.39 24.14
C LEU A 30 -0.50 17.91 22.70
N SER A 31 -1.62 18.50 22.31
CA SER A 31 -1.82 19.07 20.97
C SER A 31 -0.80 20.17 20.67
N ILE A 32 -0.47 21.00 21.65
CA ILE A 32 0.56 22.05 21.50
C ILE A 32 1.93 21.42 21.23
N ARG A 33 2.31 20.38 21.97
CA ARG A 33 3.58 19.68 21.79
C ARG A 33 3.68 18.94 20.45
N GLN A 34 2.58 18.34 20.00
CA GLN A 34 2.51 17.70 18.68
C GLN A 34 2.70 18.74 17.56
N ALA A 35 2.05 19.90 17.66
CA ALA A 35 2.24 21.00 16.72
C ALA A 35 3.69 21.51 16.73
N ILE A 36 4.30 21.67 17.92
CA ILE A 36 5.72 22.06 18.04
C ILE A 36 6.60 21.01 17.36
N ALA A 37 6.41 19.71 17.63
CA ALA A 37 7.17 18.66 17.01
C ALA A 37 7.07 18.71 15.48
N ARG A 38 5.84 18.86 14.96
CA ARG A 38 5.57 18.91 13.51
C ARG A 38 6.25 20.09 12.84
N TYR A 39 6.05 21.29 13.33
CA TYR A 39 6.47 22.49 12.61
C TYR A 39 7.91 22.94 12.88
N PHE A 40 8.50 22.52 13.99
CA PHE A 40 9.85 22.96 14.35
C PHE A 40 10.93 21.89 14.25
N PHE A 41 10.55 20.62 14.15
CA PHE A 41 11.52 19.52 14.15
C PHE A 41 11.40 18.56 12.95
N TYR A 42 10.23 18.47 12.30
CA TYR A 42 10.02 17.59 11.14
C TYR A 42 9.99 18.31 9.79
N ASP A 43 9.75 19.61 9.77
CA ASP A 43 9.81 20.40 8.53
C ASP A 43 11.26 20.84 8.27
N ASP A 44 11.68 20.92 6.99
CA ASP A 44 13.04 21.31 6.58
C ASP A 44 13.48 22.72 7.02
N SER A 45 12.63 23.43 7.73
CA SER A 45 12.93 24.69 8.39
C SER A 45 13.89 24.57 9.61
N GLN A 46 14.77 23.56 9.62
CA GLN A 46 15.76 23.28 10.70
C GLN A 46 16.64 24.48 11.08
N GLN A 47 16.61 25.59 10.33
CA GLN A 47 17.45 26.76 10.58
C GLN A 47 16.97 27.67 11.72
N LEU A 48 15.70 27.55 12.17
CA LEU A 48 15.14 28.50 13.14
C LEU A 48 15.48 28.21 14.62
N PHE A 49 15.95 27.01 14.96
CA PHE A 49 16.19 26.60 16.35
C PHE A 49 17.61 26.05 16.63
N GLN A 50 18.60 26.34 15.80
CA GLN A 50 20.00 26.03 16.09
C GLN A 50 20.63 27.02 17.09
N LYS A 51 20.10 27.12 18.30
CA LYS A 51 20.86 27.66 19.41
C LYS A 51 21.81 26.56 19.93
N GLU A 52 23.08 26.89 20.17
CA GLU A 52 24.07 25.94 20.70
C GLU A 52 23.58 25.16 21.92
N LYS A 53 22.81 25.80 22.81
CA LYS A 53 22.18 25.16 23.98
C LYS A 53 21.25 24.01 23.62
N ASP A 54 20.49 24.12 22.55
CA ASP A 54 19.52 23.10 22.13
C ASP A 54 20.24 21.86 21.58
N THR A 55 21.35 22.06 20.89
CA THR A 55 22.20 20.97 20.37
C THR A 55 22.87 20.19 21.50
N ILE A 56 23.36 20.87 22.54
CA ILE A 56 23.99 20.23 23.71
C ILE A 56 22.94 19.43 24.49
N SER A 57 21.76 19.99 24.72
CA SER A 57 20.65 19.29 25.39
C SER A 57 20.22 18.05 24.64
N ARG A 58 20.10 18.12 23.32
CA ARG A 58 19.70 17.00 22.45
C ARG A 58 20.72 15.86 22.52
N LYS A 59 22.02 16.15 22.47
CA LYS A 59 23.08 15.15 22.61
C LYS A 59 23.04 14.47 23.98
N LYS A 60 22.87 15.26 25.06
CA LYS A 60 22.82 14.74 26.44
C LYS A 60 21.60 13.82 26.65
N ILE A 61 20.42 14.22 26.15
CA ILE A 61 19.19 13.40 26.16
C ILE A 61 19.45 12.10 25.39
N GLY A 62 20.01 12.17 24.19
CA GLY A 62 20.31 11.00 23.35
C GLY A 62 21.22 10.01 24.05
N THR A 63 22.28 10.47 24.73
CA THR A 63 23.19 9.60 25.49
C THR A 63 22.46 8.91 26.63
N ILE A 64 21.68 9.64 27.44
CA ILE A 64 20.90 9.07 28.54
C ILE A 64 19.91 8.03 28.01
N LEU A 65 19.21 8.33 26.91
CA LEU A 65 18.24 7.43 26.30
C LEU A 65 18.91 6.13 25.83
N VAL A 66 20.06 6.20 25.14
CA VAL A 66 20.81 5.00 24.70
C VAL A 66 21.18 4.13 25.90
N ASP A 67 21.67 4.71 27.00
CA ASP A 67 22.05 3.95 28.19
C ASP A 67 20.85 3.23 28.83
N ILE A 68 19.71 3.92 28.93
CA ILE A 68 18.49 3.35 29.51
C ILE A 68 17.92 2.26 28.61
N LEU A 69 17.90 2.45 27.28
CA LEU A 69 17.42 1.45 26.33
C LEU A 69 18.28 0.18 26.39
N LYS A 70 19.60 0.32 26.38
CA LYS A 70 20.54 -0.82 26.52
C LYS A 70 20.34 -1.58 27.84
N LYS A 71 20.22 -0.87 28.96
CA LYS A 71 20.02 -1.47 30.27
C LYS A 71 18.74 -2.29 30.37
N ASN A 72 17.68 -1.88 29.67
CA ASN A 72 16.38 -2.53 29.69
C ASN A 72 16.15 -3.47 28.48
N ASN A 73 17.17 -3.70 27.66
CA ASN A 73 17.09 -4.51 26.44
C ASN A 73 15.95 -4.08 25.50
N LEU A 74 15.71 -2.78 25.40
CA LEU A 74 14.72 -2.18 24.52
C LEU A 74 15.41 -1.64 23.27
N GLN A 75 14.77 -1.84 22.12
CA GLN A 75 15.22 -1.27 20.84
C GLN A 75 14.12 -0.39 20.24
N LEU A 76 14.53 0.73 19.69
CA LEU A 76 13.70 1.65 18.92
C LEU A 76 14.25 1.71 17.49
N THR A 77 13.39 2.04 16.52
CA THR A 77 13.87 2.46 15.20
C THR A 77 14.65 3.77 15.32
N ASP A 78 15.52 4.07 14.36
CA ASP A 78 16.23 5.36 14.34
C ASP A 78 15.25 6.55 14.34
N THR A 79 14.18 6.45 13.55
CA THR A 79 13.11 7.46 13.53
C THR A 79 12.37 7.53 14.87
N GLY A 80 12.08 6.39 15.50
CA GLY A 80 11.47 6.31 16.83
C GLY A 80 12.34 6.94 17.90
N PHE A 81 13.64 6.66 17.85
CA PHE A 81 14.65 7.24 18.76
C PHE A 81 14.71 8.76 18.61
N GLN A 82 14.89 9.27 17.38
CA GLN A 82 14.92 10.72 17.12
C GLN A 82 13.64 11.42 17.57
N ASN A 83 12.48 10.82 17.28
CA ASN A 83 11.20 11.35 17.74
C ASN A 83 11.10 11.42 19.24
N LEU A 84 11.55 10.39 19.97
CA LEU A 84 11.52 10.42 21.44
C LEU A 84 12.46 11.49 22.00
N VAL A 85 13.64 11.66 21.42
CA VAL A 85 14.58 12.74 21.81
C VAL A 85 13.92 14.11 21.61
N ILE A 86 13.23 14.33 20.49
CA ILE A 86 12.48 15.57 20.21
C ILE A 86 11.39 15.81 21.26
N HIS A 87 10.59 14.81 21.58
CA HIS A 87 9.52 14.94 22.58
C HIS A 87 10.06 15.22 23.98
N LEU A 88 11.17 14.58 24.36
CA LEU A 88 11.87 14.86 25.62
C LEU A 88 12.44 16.29 25.66
N GLN A 89 13.00 16.76 24.55
CA GLN A 89 13.47 18.14 24.44
C GLN A 89 12.33 19.15 24.57
N ILE A 90 11.19 18.89 23.91
CA ILE A 90 9.97 19.72 24.03
C ILE A 90 9.47 19.71 25.48
N ALA A 91 9.43 18.54 26.14
CA ALA A 91 9.03 18.43 27.53
C ALA A 91 9.92 19.28 28.45
N LEU A 92 11.24 19.23 28.29
CA LEU A 92 12.19 20.08 29.03
C LEU A 92 11.92 21.59 28.84
N MET A 93 11.74 22.00 27.57
CA MET A 93 11.46 23.42 27.25
C MET A 93 10.13 23.91 27.81
N ARG A 94 9.15 23.02 27.96
CA ARG A 94 7.79 23.35 28.42
C ARG A 94 7.67 23.32 29.95
N ILE A 95 8.36 22.40 30.61
CA ILE A 95 8.34 22.24 32.06
C ILE A 95 8.89 23.47 32.77
N ASP A 96 9.95 24.06 32.23
CA ASP A 96 10.56 25.33 32.73
C ASP A 96 9.54 26.47 32.82
N LYS A 97 8.46 26.40 32.05
CA LYS A 97 7.36 27.39 32.02
C LYS A 97 6.10 26.88 32.71
N SER A 98 6.19 25.82 33.52
CA SER A 98 5.06 25.17 34.19
C SER A 98 3.94 24.72 33.23
N HIS A 99 4.30 24.38 31.96
CA HIS A 99 3.38 23.87 30.98
C HIS A 99 3.57 22.35 30.83
N TYR A 100 2.75 21.59 31.51
CA TYR A 100 2.73 20.14 31.48
C TYR A 100 1.27 19.61 31.49
N PRO A 101 1.02 18.39 31.04
CA PRO A 101 -0.31 17.79 31.07
C PRO A 101 -0.86 17.75 32.51
N GLN A 102 -2.06 18.28 32.70
CA GLN A 102 -2.66 18.40 34.05
C GLN A 102 -3.41 17.15 34.48
N GLU A 103 -3.92 16.38 33.52
CA GLU A 103 -4.74 15.21 33.76
C GLU A 103 -4.11 13.97 33.15
N ILE A 104 -4.23 12.85 33.84
CA ILE A 104 -3.90 11.53 33.37
C ILE A 104 -5.22 10.88 32.96
N PRO A 105 -5.49 10.62 31.67
CA PRO A 105 -6.68 9.88 31.24
C PRO A 105 -6.77 8.52 31.94
N GLU A 106 -7.99 8.03 32.21
CA GLU A 106 -8.20 6.77 32.96
C GLU A 106 -7.50 5.55 32.32
N ASP A 107 -7.41 5.53 31.00
CA ASP A 107 -6.70 4.47 30.24
C ASP A 107 -5.20 4.37 30.58
N TYR A 108 -4.62 5.41 31.13
CA TYR A 108 -3.20 5.44 31.52
C TYR A 108 -2.91 4.66 32.80
N ILE A 109 -3.94 4.32 33.58
CA ILE A 109 -3.81 3.46 34.76
C ILE A 109 -3.29 2.08 34.33
N LEU A 110 -3.75 1.58 33.20
CA LEU A 110 -3.27 0.31 32.62
C LEU A 110 -1.81 0.40 32.16
N LEU A 111 -1.36 1.57 31.72
CA LEU A 111 0.02 1.80 31.28
C LEU A 111 1.02 1.65 32.44
N LYS A 112 0.64 2.03 33.66
CA LYS A 112 1.49 1.89 34.86
C LYS A 112 1.91 0.45 35.16
N LYS A 113 1.16 -0.54 34.66
CA LYS A 113 1.47 -1.97 34.79
C LYS A 113 2.44 -2.49 33.71
N ARG A 114 2.73 -1.68 32.70
CA ARG A 114 3.59 -2.07 31.57
C ARG A 114 5.08 -1.80 31.86
N ASP A 115 5.95 -2.57 31.22
CA ASP A 115 7.41 -2.40 31.34
C ASP A 115 7.87 -1.03 30.86
N GLU A 116 7.20 -0.45 29.84
CA GLU A 116 7.52 0.88 29.31
C GLU A 116 7.39 1.97 30.38
N TYR A 117 6.43 1.86 31.28
CA TYR A 117 6.30 2.82 32.38
C TYR A 117 7.47 2.72 33.37
N ARG A 118 7.93 1.51 33.69
CA ARG A 118 9.11 1.29 34.51
C ARG A 118 10.38 1.88 33.86
N VAL A 119 10.52 1.72 32.55
CA VAL A 119 11.63 2.31 31.79
C VAL A 119 11.52 3.82 31.73
N ALA A 120 10.31 4.36 31.56
CA ALA A 120 10.06 5.81 31.61
C ALA A 120 10.47 6.43 32.95
N LEU A 121 10.16 5.78 34.07
CA LEU A 121 10.60 6.24 35.40
C LEU A 121 12.14 6.30 35.53
N GLN A 122 12.85 5.27 35.03
CA GLN A 122 14.31 5.26 35.03
C GLN A 122 14.90 6.38 34.16
N LEU A 123 14.28 6.62 32.99
CA LEU A 123 14.68 7.66 32.06
C LEU A 123 14.46 9.05 32.68
N VAL A 124 13.29 9.27 33.26
CA VAL A 124 12.93 10.51 33.95
C VAL A 124 13.93 10.81 35.07
N ALA A 125 14.18 9.86 35.97
CA ALA A 125 15.12 10.05 37.08
C ALA A 125 16.53 10.47 36.59
N LYS A 126 17.01 9.90 35.47
CA LYS A 126 18.30 10.30 34.87
C LYS A 126 18.26 11.70 34.26
N ILE A 127 17.14 12.07 33.63
CA ILE A 127 16.98 13.40 33.03
C ILE A 127 16.88 14.46 34.14
N GLU A 128 16.10 14.21 35.19
CA GLU A 128 15.98 15.09 36.36
C GLU A 128 17.36 15.39 36.99
N GLN A 129 18.14 14.34 37.21
CA GLN A 129 19.51 14.46 37.70
C GLN A 129 20.40 15.27 36.75
N ALA A 130 20.28 15.03 35.44
CA ALA A 130 21.16 15.64 34.44
C ALA A 130 20.85 17.12 34.16
N PHE A 131 19.60 17.52 34.33
CA PHE A 131 19.13 18.89 34.03
C PHE A 131 18.66 19.68 35.26
N SER A 132 18.75 19.08 36.45
CA SER A 132 18.34 19.70 37.72
C SER A 132 16.90 20.22 37.71
N ILE A 133 15.98 19.41 37.22
CA ILE A 133 14.54 19.66 37.10
C ILE A 133 13.75 18.57 37.81
N SER A 134 12.46 18.76 37.98
CA SER A 134 11.51 17.73 38.45
C SER A 134 10.37 17.56 37.46
N PHE A 135 10.08 16.32 37.07
CA PHE A 135 8.95 15.98 36.21
C PHE A 135 7.74 15.56 37.05
N PRO A 136 6.54 16.04 36.74
CA PRO A 136 5.31 15.51 37.32
C PRO A 136 5.04 14.08 36.80
N GLU A 137 4.24 13.33 37.55
CA GLU A 137 3.88 11.95 37.18
C GLU A 137 3.24 11.85 35.77
N THR A 138 2.49 12.88 35.40
CA THR A 138 1.89 12.99 34.05
C THR A 138 2.92 12.90 32.93
N GLU A 139 4.11 13.47 33.12
CA GLU A 139 5.21 13.38 32.14
C GLU A 139 5.78 11.97 32.04
N CYS A 140 5.88 11.23 33.15
CA CYS A 140 6.30 9.83 33.14
C CYS A 140 5.36 8.98 32.30
N CYS A 141 4.04 9.19 32.44
CA CYS A 141 3.02 8.53 31.61
C CYS A 141 3.21 8.88 30.13
N PHE A 142 3.45 10.15 29.82
CA PHE A 142 3.68 10.63 28.47
C PHE A 142 4.88 9.96 27.79
N ILE A 143 6.00 9.88 28.50
CA ILE A 143 7.22 9.22 28.04
C ILE A 143 6.97 7.72 27.85
N ALA A 144 6.24 7.09 28.76
CA ALA A 144 5.88 5.68 28.63
C ALA A 144 5.03 5.39 27.38
N ILE A 145 4.07 6.26 27.04
CA ILE A 145 3.28 6.16 25.79
C ILE A 145 4.18 6.24 24.56
N HIS A 146 5.09 7.21 24.54
CA HIS A 146 6.04 7.35 23.44
C HIS A 146 6.98 6.14 23.31
N LEU A 147 7.39 5.53 24.42
CA LEU A 147 8.15 4.28 24.41
C LEU A 147 7.31 3.14 23.84
N ALA A 148 6.09 2.94 24.31
CA ALA A 148 5.19 1.89 23.86
C ALA A 148 4.87 1.99 22.35
N GLY A 149 4.57 3.19 21.87
CA GLY A 149 4.25 3.42 20.45
C GLY A 149 5.45 3.34 19.49
N LYS A 150 6.68 3.22 19.98
CA LYS A 150 7.91 3.29 19.15
C LYS A 150 8.85 2.12 19.35
N ARG A 151 8.56 1.20 20.29
CA ARG A 151 9.41 0.04 20.54
C ARG A 151 9.39 -0.94 19.37
N HIS A 152 10.54 -1.55 19.09
CA HIS A 152 10.61 -2.78 18.31
C HIS A 152 10.27 -3.95 19.24
N LEU A 153 9.26 -4.73 18.86
CA LEU A 153 8.91 -5.96 19.55
C LEU A 153 9.92 -7.03 19.13
N PHE A 154 10.91 -7.32 19.97
CA PHE A 154 11.74 -8.49 19.77
C PHE A 154 11.13 -9.72 20.44
N GLN A 155 10.68 -10.67 19.62
CA GLN A 155 10.41 -12.09 19.90
C GLN A 155 9.41 -12.48 21.00
N GLN A 156 8.84 -11.62 21.83
CA GLN A 156 7.97 -12.04 22.93
C GLN A 156 6.48 -11.71 22.78
N GLU A 157 6.13 -10.65 22.05
CA GLU A 157 4.74 -10.33 21.75
C GLU A 157 4.47 -10.52 20.26
N THR A 158 3.64 -11.49 19.91
CA THR A 158 3.11 -11.70 18.57
C THR A 158 1.62 -11.40 18.56
N MET A 159 1.00 -11.23 17.39
CA MET A 159 -0.47 -11.12 17.31
C MET A 159 -1.18 -12.32 17.98
N VAL A 160 -0.54 -13.49 18.00
CA VAL A 160 -1.07 -14.70 18.64
C VAL A 160 -1.25 -14.51 20.15
N SER A 161 -0.41 -13.71 20.81
CA SER A 161 -0.54 -13.37 22.24
C SER A 161 -1.59 -12.28 22.52
N ARG A 162 -2.17 -11.69 21.47
CA ARG A 162 -3.18 -10.63 21.53
C ARG A 162 -4.41 -11.03 20.70
N PRO A 163 -5.35 -11.81 21.29
CA PRO A 163 -6.52 -12.33 20.57
C PRO A 163 -7.38 -11.25 19.92
N ASP A 164 -7.48 -10.08 20.54
CA ASP A 164 -8.18 -8.92 20.04
C ASP A 164 -7.59 -8.41 18.70
N ILE A 165 -6.27 -8.30 18.65
CA ILE A 165 -5.52 -7.87 17.46
C ILE A 165 -5.54 -8.97 16.39
N MET A 166 -5.42 -10.23 16.78
CA MET A 166 -5.46 -11.36 15.85
C MET A 166 -6.82 -11.46 15.13
N GLN A 167 -7.92 -11.33 15.84
CA GLN A 167 -9.25 -11.31 15.23
C GLN A 167 -9.44 -10.15 14.26
N LEU A 168 -8.92 -8.97 14.59
CA LEU A 168 -8.95 -7.82 13.70
C LEU A 168 -8.12 -8.06 12.44
N PHE A 169 -6.92 -8.65 12.60
CA PHE A 169 -6.06 -9.02 11.49
C PHE A 169 -6.73 -10.05 10.56
N ASP A 170 -7.33 -11.09 11.11
CA ASP A 170 -8.04 -12.12 10.32
C ASP A 170 -9.18 -11.50 9.50
N LYS A 171 -9.94 -10.56 10.06
CA LYS A 171 -10.98 -9.82 9.34
C LYS A 171 -10.39 -8.99 8.18
N ILE A 172 -9.25 -8.33 8.43
CA ILE A 172 -8.55 -7.56 7.39
C ILE A 172 -8.12 -8.48 6.25
N ILE A 173 -7.43 -9.59 6.56
CA ILE A 173 -6.94 -10.53 5.55
C ILE A 173 -8.07 -11.17 4.76
N TYR A 174 -9.16 -11.57 5.44
CA TYR A 174 -10.35 -12.09 4.77
C TYR A 174 -10.93 -11.07 3.79
N LYS A 175 -11.06 -9.80 4.21
CA LYS A 175 -11.63 -8.75 3.37
C LYS A 175 -10.71 -8.35 2.22
N ILE A 176 -9.38 -8.40 2.39
CA ILE A 176 -8.42 -8.22 1.30
C ILE A 176 -8.62 -9.29 0.22
N ASN A 177 -8.78 -10.54 0.62
CA ASN A 177 -9.05 -11.62 -0.32
C ASN A 177 -10.39 -11.42 -1.06
N ASP A 178 -11.43 -11.01 -0.34
CA ASP A 178 -12.77 -10.76 -0.89
C ASP A 178 -12.77 -9.60 -1.92
N VAL A 179 -12.04 -8.51 -1.64
CA VAL A 179 -12.04 -7.28 -2.46
C VAL A 179 -11.02 -7.34 -3.59
N PHE A 180 -9.80 -7.81 -3.32
CA PHE A 180 -8.69 -7.76 -4.27
C PHE A 180 -8.36 -9.10 -4.91
N GLY A 181 -8.99 -10.21 -4.50
CA GLY A 181 -8.64 -11.56 -4.94
C GLY A 181 -7.24 -12.02 -4.48
N ILE A 182 -6.61 -11.31 -3.55
CA ILE A 182 -5.26 -11.58 -3.06
C ILE A 182 -5.36 -12.37 -1.76
N ASN A 183 -5.12 -13.68 -1.83
CA ASN A 183 -5.20 -14.55 -0.66
C ASN A 183 -3.94 -14.47 0.20
N LEU A 184 -3.95 -13.74 1.30
CA LEU A 184 -2.85 -13.60 2.28
C LEU A 184 -3.05 -14.44 3.56
N MET A 185 -4.05 -15.35 3.59
CA MET A 185 -4.49 -16.05 4.82
C MET A 185 -3.41 -16.92 5.46
N ASN A 186 -2.48 -17.47 4.68
CA ASN A 186 -1.45 -18.39 5.19
C ASN A 186 -0.03 -17.80 5.11
N ASP A 187 0.10 -16.48 4.98
CA ASP A 187 1.40 -15.82 4.94
C ASP A 187 1.92 -15.57 6.36
N LEU A 188 2.60 -16.58 6.92
CA LEU A 188 3.17 -16.51 8.28
C LEU A 188 4.20 -15.38 8.42
N GLU A 189 4.96 -15.09 7.36
CA GLU A 189 5.96 -14.03 7.38
C GLU A 189 5.30 -12.64 7.39
N LEU A 190 4.22 -12.44 6.62
CA LEU A 190 3.41 -11.24 6.72
C LEU A 190 2.86 -11.06 8.14
N CYS A 191 2.31 -12.13 8.72
CA CYS A 191 1.77 -12.10 10.08
C CYS A 191 2.86 -11.70 11.09
N GLN A 192 4.06 -12.25 10.99
CA GLN A 192 5.19 -11.93 11.87
C GLN A 192 5.66 -10.48 11.70
N LEU A 193 5.96 -10.06 10.47
CA LEU A 193 6.46 -8.72 10.17
C LEU A 193 5.43 -7.65 10.47
N LEU A 194 4.17 -7.90 10.12
CA LEU A 194 3.10 -6.96 10.39
C LEU A 194 2.81 -6.84 11.89
N SER A 195 2.98 -7.91 12.69
CA SER A 195 2.83 -7.88 14.15
C SER A 195 3.73 -6.83 14.80
N LEU A 196 4.98 -6.75 14.34
CA LEU A 196 5.97 -5.80 14.85
C LEU A 196 5.57 -4.34 14.63
N HIS A 197 4.79 -4.08 13.60
CA HIS A 197 4.26 -2.75 13.29
C HIS A 197 2.86 -2.52 13.87
N PHE A 198 1.97 -3.50 13.74
CA PHE A 198 0.54 -3.37 14.04
C PHE A 198 0.28 -3.15 15.54
N ILE A 199 0.98 -3.89 16.41
CA ILE A 199 0.81 -3.74 17.87
C ILE A 199 1.21 -2.34 18.35
N PRO A 200 2.42 -1.81 18.03
CA PRO A 200 2.75 -0.43 18.38
C PRO A 200 1.86 0.61 17.69
N MET A 201 1.40 0.34 16.47
CA MET A 201 0.46 1.20 15.75
C MET A 201 -0.85 1.32 16.53
N MET A 202 -1.43 0.22 17.00
CA MET A 202 -2.67 0.25 17.80
C MET A 202 -2.50 1.06 19.09
N ASP A 203 -1.34 0.97 19.73
CA ASP A 203 -1.00 1.82 20.88
C ASP A 203 -0.93 3.31 20.46
N ARG A 204 -0.30 3.65 19.32
CA ARG A 204 -0.26 5.03 18.82
C ARG A 204 -1.65 5.57 18.50
N LEU A 205 -2.49 4.78 17.83
CA LEU A 205 -3.87 5.17 17.50
C LEU A 205 -4.69 5.42 18.79
N LYS A 206 -4.59 4.52 19.76
CA LYS A 206 -5.29 4.63 21.04
C LYS A 206 -4.94 5.94 21.78
N TRP A 207 -3.67 6.31 21.74
CA TRP A 207 -3.19 7.51 22.44
C TRP A 207 -3.01 8.73 21.53
N ASN A 208 -3.57 8.67 20.32
CA ASN A 208 -3.55 9.75 19.34
C ASN A 208 -2.14 10.31 19.08
N LEU A 209 -1.14 9.40 19.03
CA LEU A 209 0.23 9.76 18.70
C LEU A 209 0.39 9.87 17.18
N THR A 210 1.00 10.95 16.74
CA THR A 210 1.31 11.16 15.33
C THR A 210 2.64 10.50 14.95
N ILE A 211 2.70 9.92 13.75
CA ILE A 211 3.93 9.43 13.14
C ILE A 211 4.14 10.16 11.81
N HIS A 212 5.39 10.36 11.44
CA HIS A 212 5.75 10.88 10.12
C HIS A 212 6.28 9.75 9.25
N ASN A 213 5.83 9.67 8.01
CA ASN A 213 6.32 8.72 7.01
C ASN A 213 6.98 9.49 5.86
N PRO A 214 8.31 9.57 5.80
CA PRO A 214 8.99 10.31 4.74
C PRO A 214 8.86 9.66 3.36
N LEU A 215 8.52 8.36 3.31
CA LEU A 215 8.36 7.59 2.08
C LEU A 215 6.92 7.54 1.58
N LEU A 216 5.98 8.22 2.26
CA LEU A 216 4.55 8.11 1.97
C LEU A 216 4.22 8.40 0.51
N GLN A 217 4.79 9.46 -0.06
CA GLN A 217 4.53 9.85 -1.44
C GLN A 217 5.07 8.80 -2.42
N GLN A 218 6.30 8.34 -2.20
CA GLN A 218 6.91 7.29 -3.02
C GLN A 218 6.13 5.97 -2.93
N ILE A 219 5.67 5.58 -1.72
CA ILE A 219 4.86 4.37 -1.52
C ILE A 219 3.56 4.46 -2.32
N LYS A 220 2.90 5.61 -2.31
CA LYS A 220 1.68 5.85 -3.09
C LYS A 220 1.91 5.70 -4.59
N GLU A 221 3.04 6.20 -5.10
CA GLU A 221 3.36 6.20 -6.52
C GLU A 221 3.86 4.84 -7.03
N GLU A 222 4.67 4.14 -6.24
CA GLU A 222 5.32 2.89 -6.67
C GLU A 222 4.55 1.63 -6.25
N ASN A 223 3.74 1.68 -5.17
CA ASN A 223 3.08 0.51 -4.59
C ASN A 223 1.56 0.71 -4.44
N ILE A 224 0.91 1.18 -5.50
CA ILE A 224 -0.50 1.60 -5.47
C ILE A 224 -1.42 0.48 -4.97
N THR A 225 -1.30 -0.74 -5.49
CA THR A 225 -2.13 -1.88 -5.03
C THR A 225 -1.98 -2.14 -3.53
N ALA A 226 -0.75 -2.15 -3.03
CA ALA A 226 -0.48 -2.36 -1.62
C ALA A 226 -0.99 -1.19 -0.76
N TYR A 227 -0.92 0.03 -1.29
CA TYR A 227 -1.48 1.21 -0.64
C TYR A 227 -3.00 1.13 -0.52
N GLU A 228 -3.70 0.72 -1.59
CA GLU A 228 -5.16 0.53 -1.56
C GLU A 228 -5.59 -0.57 -0.58
N ILE A 229 -4.85 -1.66 -0.53
CA ILE A 229 -5.04 -2.71 0.48
C ILE A 229 -4.88 -2.14 1.90
N ALA A 230 -3.87 -1.30 2.11
CA ALA A 230 -3.64 -0.66 3.41
C ALA A 230 -4.75 0.36 3.78
N VAL A 231 -5.31 1.07 2.79
CA VAL A 231 -6.49 1.95 3.00
C VAL A 231 -7.70 1.13 3.43
N LEU A 232 -7.97 0.00 2.77
CA LEU A 232 -9.04 -0.93 3.19
C LEU A 232 -8.81 -1.43 4.63
N ALA A 233 -7.57 -1.83 4.96
CA ALA A 233 -7.21 -2.23 6.32
C ALA A 233 -7.48 -1.11 7.33
N GLY A 234 -7.07 0.13 7.02
CA GLY A 234 -7.34 1.30 7.85
C GLY A 234 -8.83 1.55 8.08
N LYS A 235 -9.68 1.36 7.05
CA LYS A 235 -11.13 1.45 7.18
C LYS A 235 -11.69 0.39 8.12
N ILE A 236 -11.25 -0.85 7.98
CA ILE A 236 -11.71 -1.96 8.85
C ILE A 236 -11.29 -1.69 10.30
N ILE A 237 -10.06 -1.23 10.53
CA ILE A 237 -9.60 -0.83 11.86
C ILE A 237 -10.52 0.24 12.45
N HIS A 238 -10.87 1.26 11.67
CA HIS A 238 -11.78 2.31 12.13
C HIS A 238 -13.17 1.78 12.47
N GLN A 239 -13.73 0.91 11.63
CA GLN A 239 -15.05 0.30 11.86
C GLN A 239 -15.12 -0.55 13.12
N GLU A 240 -14.06 -1.33 13.41
CA GLU A 240 -14.02 -2.26 14.54
C GLU A 240 -13.59 -1.60 15.86
N THR A 241 -12.79 -0.54 15.79
CA THR A 241 -12.17 0.06 16.99
C THR A 241 -12.55 1.52 17.23
N HIS A 242 -13.20 2.17 16.27
CA HIS A 242 -13.46 3.62 16.22
C HIS A 242 -12.18 4.49 16.25
N LEU A 243 -11.00 3.88 16.05
CA LEU A 243 -9.72 4.61 15.96
C LEU A 243 -9.46 5.03 14.51
N THR A 244 -9.01 6.26 14.30
CA THR A 244 -8.70 6.77 12.95
C THR A 244 -7.24 6.49 12.61
N VAL A 245 -7.01 5.73 11.53
CA VAL A 245 -5.67 5.44 11.02
C VAL A 245 -5.20 6.60 10.16
N SER A 246 -4.07 7.21 10.53
CA SER A 246 -3.49 8.31 9.75
C SER A 246 -2.92 7.81 8.42
N GLU A 247 -2.81 8.70 7.44
CA GLU A 247 -2.24 8.40 6.13
C GLU A 247 -0.78 7.89 6.22
N ALA A 248 -0.02 8.38 7.19
CA ALA A 248 1.35 7.91 7.45
C ALA A 248 1.39 6.44 7.91
N GLU A 249 0.44 6.02 8.77
CA GLU A 249 0.30 4.62 9.21
C GLU A 249 -0.17 3.73 8.05
N ILE A 250 -1.12 4.20 7.24
CA ILE A 250 -1.54 3.51 6.01
C ILE A 250 -0.33 3.24 5.10
N GLY A 251 0.55 4.23 4.92
CA GLY A 251 1.79 4.05 4.15
C GLY A 251 2.71 2.97 4.72
N TYR A 252 2.86 2.89 6.04
CA TYR A 252 3.66 1.82 6.66
C TYR A 252 3.00 0.44 6.52
N LEU A 253 1.68 0.33 6.66
CA LEU A 253 0.96 -0.91 6.38
C LEU A 253 1.15 -1.35 4.92
N ALA A 254 1.11 -0.40 3.99
CA ALA A 254 1.31 -0.64 2.57
C ALA A 254 2.67 -1.30 2.26
N VAL A 255 3.75 -0.91 2.95
CA VAL A 255 5.06 -1.54 2.77
C VAL A 255 5.02 -3.04 3.11
N HIS A 256 4.33 -3.41 4.20
CA HIS A 256 4.20 -4.82 4.58
C HIS A 256 3.35 -5.61 3.57
N PHE A 257 2.28 -5.02 3.08
CA PHE A 257 1.45 -5.65 2.04
C PHE A 257 2.19 -5.75 0.71
N ALA A 258 2.97 -4.73 0.31
CA ALA A 258 3.80 -4.77 -0.89
C ALA A 258 4.78 -5.94 -0.85
N LEU A 259 5.50 -6.09 0.27
CA LEU A 259 6.43 -7.20 0.47
C LEU A 259 5.73 -8.57 0.39
N ALA A 260 4.53 -8.70 0.95
CA ALA A 260 3.76 -9.94 0.89
C ALA A 260 3.27 -10.26 -0.53
N ILE A 261 2.87 -9.25 -1.30
CA ILE A 261 2.47 -9.39 -2.70
C ILE A 261 3.68 -9.78 -3.55
N ASP A 262 4.81 -9.12 -3.38
CA ASP A 262 6.04 -9.41 -4.14
C ASP A 262 6.56 -10.83 -3.88
N ARG A 263 6.53 -11.30 -2.61
CA ARG A 263 6.94 -12.67 -2.26
C ARG A 263 6.08 -13.75 -2.92
N ARG A 264 4.81 -13.49 -3.12
CA ARG A 264 3.92 -14.45 -3.78
C ARG A 264 4.26 -14.64 -5.24
N GLY A 265 4.97 -13.69 -5.82
CA GLY A 265 5.18 -13.64 -7.24
C GLY A 265 3.87 -13.35 -7.99
N ARG A 266 3.97 -13.10 -9.29
CA ARG A 266 2.77 -13.03 -10.14
C ARG A 266 2.07 -14.38 -10.07
N PRO A 267 0.72 -14.46 -10.02
CA PRO A 267 0.03 -15.71 -10.24
C PRO A 267 0.44 -16.22 -11.62
N VAL A 268 1.36 -17.18 -11.61
CA VAL A 268 1.83 -17.78 -12.85
C VAL A 268 0.71 -18.71 -13.30
N LYS A 269 0.07 -18.38 -14.44
CA LYS A 269 -0.89 -19.29 -15.04
C LYS A 269 -0.19 -20.61 -15.28
N ARG A 270 -0.75 -21.68 -14.72
CA ARG A 270 -0.25 -23.03 -14.92
C ARG A 270 -1.01 -23.69 -16.07
N TYR A 271 -0.26 -24.27 -16.98
CA TYR A 271 -0.77 -24.87 -18.21
C TYR A 271 -0.73 -26.40 -18.14
N ASN A 272 -1.72 -27.04 -18.76
CA ASN A 272 -1.73 -28.47 -18.99
C ASN A 272 -1.09 -28.75 -20.35
N ILE A 273 -0.04 -29.54 -20.39
CA ILE A 273 0.78 -29.78 -21.59
C ILE A 273 0.72 -31.22 -22.00
N ILE A 274 0.54 -31.45 -23.31
CA ILE A 274 0.73 -32.77 -23.95
C ILE A 274 2.14 -32.83 -24.54
N ILE A 275 2.89 -33.87 -24.24
CA ILE A 275 4.16 -34.19 -24.92
C ILE A 275 3.93 -35.33 -25.88
N VAL A 276 4.23 -35.10 -27.16
CA VAL A 276 4.22 -36.14 -28.23
C VAL A 276 5.66 -36.52 -28.57
N CYS A 277 6.03 -37.77 -28.32
CA CYS A 277 7.38 -38.25 -28.54
C CYS A 277 7.36 -39.60 -29.28
N ALA A 278 8.03 -39.67 -30.45
CA ALA A 278 8.08 -40.88 -31.25
C ALA A 278 9.21 -41.85 -30.87
N SER A 279 10.14 -41.47 -30.01
CA SER A 279 11.38 -42.22 -29.73
C SER A 279 11.33 -43.13 -28.49
N GLY A 280 10.14 -43.39 -27.93
CA GLY A 280 9.95 -44.31 -26.80
C GLY A 280 10.11 -43.69 -25.41
N MET A 281 9.91 -44.51 -24.34
CA MET A 281 9.76 -44.02 -22.96
C MET A 281 10.98 -43.29 -22.38
N GLY A 282 12.19 -43.68 -22.76
CA GLY A 282 13.40 -43.09 -22.16
C GLY A 282 13.62 -41.62 -22.52
N SER A 283 13.47 -41.28 -23.79
CA SER A 283 13.63 -39.91 -24.29
C SER A 283 12.48 -38.98 -23.85
N SER A 284 11.26 -39.51 -23.79
CA SER A 284 10.12 -38.74 -23.29
C SER A 284 10.23 -38.43 -21.80
N GLN A 285 10.82 -39.29 -20.98
CA GLN A 285 11.09 -39.05 -19.57
C GLN A 285 12.18 -37.99 -19.36
N LEU A 286 13.24 -38.01 -20.17
CA LEU A 286 14.28 -36.98 -20.11
C LEU A 286 13.71 -35.60 -20.50
N LEU A 287 12.90 -35.55 -21.55
CA LEU A 287 12.22 -34.33 -21.99
C LEU A 287 11.29 -33.79 -20.92
N LEU A 288 10.44 -34.64 -20.33
CA LEU A 288 9.55 -34.31 -19.21
C LEU A 288 10.34 -33.76 -18.02
N TYR A 289 11.45 -34.40 -17.66
CA TYR A 289 12.30 -33.93 -16.55
C TYR A 289 12.84 -32.52 -16.82
N LYS A 290 13.39 -32.25 -18.01
CA LYS A 290 13.93 -30.93 -18.37
C LYS A 290 12.85 -29.85 -18.40
N ILE A 291 11.66 -30.14 -18.95
CA ILE A 291 10.53 -29.24 -19.00
C ILE A 291 10.08 -28.91 -17.57
N ARG A 292 9.93 -29.90 -16.71
CA ARG A 292 9.57 -29.67 -15.29
C ARG A 292 10.64 -28.90 -14.55
N GLN A 293 11.92 -29.18 -14.76
CA GLN A 293 13.00 -28.45 -14.11
C GLN A 293 13.01 -26.95 -14.47
N ARG A 294 12.72 -26.60 -15.71
CA ARG A 294 12.81 -25.23 -16.21
C ARG A 294 11.51 -24.43 -16.04
N PHE A 295 10.37 -25.10 -16.18
CA PHE A 295 9.05 -24.47 -16.23
C PHE A 295 8.08 -24.95 -15.14
N SER A 296 8.57 -25.48 -14.01
CA SER A 296 7.74 -26.06 -12.94
C SER A 296 6.64 -25.10 -12.44
N HIS A 297 6.92 -23.81 -12.39
CA HIS A 297 5.98 -22.80 -11.95
C HIS A 297 4.84 -22.54 -12.94
N HIS A 298 5.07 -22.81 -14.23
CA HIS A 298 4.10 -22.58 -15.34
C HIS A 298 3.32 -23.84 -15.72
N ILE A 299 3.60 -24.98 -15.10
CA ILE A 299 3.03 -26.27 -15.49
C ILE A 299 2.17 -26.82 -14.36
N ASN A 300 0.92 -27.15 -14.69
CA ASN A 300 0.01 -27.86 -13.79
C ASN A 300 0.10 -29.37 -14.01
N GLN A 301 -0.16 -29.81 -15.25
CA GLN A 301 -0.14 -31.21 -15.60
C GLN A 301 0.62 -31.43 -16.92
N VAL A 302 1.36 -32.53 -17.02
CA VAL A 302 1.98 -32.98 -18.26
C VAL A 302 1.58 -34.40 -18.52
N LYS A 303 1.07 -34.67 -19.74
CA LYS A 303 0.73 -36.00 -20.24
C LYS A 303 1.63 -36.34 -21.44
N VAL A 304 2.22 -37.50 -21.41
CA VAL A 304 2.96 -38.04 -22.57
C VAL A 304 2.05 -38.96 -23.36
N VAL A 305 1.91 -38.73 -24.65
CA VAL A 305 1.10 -39.54 -25.57
C VAL A 305 1.89 -39.89 -26.83
N GLN A 306 1.53 -40.98 -27.50
CA GLN A 306 2.11 -41.33 -28.79
C GLN A 306 1.39 -40.56 -29.91
N LEU A 307 2.09 -40.35 -31.04
CA LEU A 307 1.52 -39.61 -32.17
C LEU A 307 0.21 -40.25 -32.70
N TYR A 308 0.13 -41.58 -32.74
CA TYR A 308 -1.07 -42.28 -33.21
C TYR A 308 -2.24 -42.20 -32.22
N GLU A 309 -1.99 -41.91 -30.95
CA GLU A 309 -3.01 -41.72 -29.90
C GLU A 309 -3.58 -40.32 -29.89
N LEU A 310 -2.82 -39.31 -30.38
CA LEU A 310 -3.15 -37.89 -30.25
C LEU A 310 -4.50 -37.53 -30.88
N ASN A 311 -4.89 -38.17 -32.00
CA ASN A 311 -6.18 -37.96 -32.67
C ASN A 311 -7.40 -38.45 -31.87
N GLN A 312 -7.18 -39.47 -31.02
CA GLN A 312 -8.23 -40.06 -30.20
C GLN A 312 -8.22 -39.49 -28.77
N PHE A 313 -7.23 -38.64 -28.45
CA PHE A 313 -7.02 -38.09 -27.15
C PHE A 313 -7.88 -36.84 -26.96
N GLU A 314 -8.61 -36.74 -25.84
CA GLU A 314 -9.38 -35.54 -25.47
C GLU A 314 -8.41 -34.40 -25.19
N GLN A 315 -8.35 -33.43 -26.11
CA GLN A 315 -7.43 -32.30 -26.05
C GLN A 315 -8.02 -31.12 -25.28
N GLN A 316 -9.32 -31.14 -24.93
CA GLN A 316 -10.06 -30.00 -24.37
C GLN A 316 -9.53 -29.51 -23.03
N ASP A 317 -8.91 -30.41 -22.26
CA ASP A 317 -8.36 -30.07 -20.92
C ASP A 317 -6.88 -29.64 -20.98
N TYR A 318 -6.33 -29.48 -22.18
CA TYR A 318 -4.92 -29.14 -22.38
C TYR A 318 -4.76 -27.84 -23.16
N ASP A 319 -3.65 -27.14 -22.89
CA ASP A 319 -3.37 -25.83 -23.44
C ASP A 319 -2.36 -25.85 -24.59
N LEU A 320 -1.42 -26.82 -24.59
CA LEU A 320 -0.29 -26.85 -25.51
C LEU A 320 0.14 -28.30 -25.82
N ILE A 321 0.48 -28.56 -27.08
CA ILE A 321 1.17 -29.76 -27.50
C ILE A 321 2.65 -29.42 -27.78
N LEU A 322 3.56 -30.14 -27.13
CA LEU A 322 4.98 -30.14 -27.43
C LEU A 322 5.32 -31.42 -28.17
N SER A 323 5.75 -31.31 -29.43
CA SER A 323 6.00 -32.49 -30.25
C SER A 323 7.45 -32.55 -30.76
N THR A 324 8.08 -33.70 -30.63
CA THR A 324 9.42 -33.97 -31.22
C THR A 324 9.35 -34.38 -32.68
N VAL A 325 8.15 -34.57 -33.23
CA VAL A 325 7.88 -34.98 -34.61
C VAL A 325 6.82 -34.06 -35.23
N ASP A 326 6.75 -34.03 -36.56
CA ASP A 326 5.69 -33.27 -37.22
C ASP A 326 4.32 -33.91 -36.93
N VAL A 327 3.35 -33.07 -36.55
CA VAL A 327 1.96 -33.49 -36.36
C VAL A 327 1.23 -33.33 -37.70
N PRO A 328 0.88 -34.44 -38.40
CA PRO A 328 0.41 -34.39 -39.79
C PRO A 328 -1.06 -34.00 -39.93
N PHE A 329 -1.72 -33.56 -38.87
CA PHE A 329 -3.14 -33.18 -38.85
C PHE A 329 -3.37 -31.94 -38.00
N GLN A 330 -4.52 -31.30 -38.23
CA GLN A 330 -4.91 -30.11 -37.47
C GLN A 330 -5.30 -30.49 -36.03
N THR A 331 -4.68 -29.86 -35.05
CA THR A 331 -4.97 -30.05 -33.63
C THR A 331 -5.92 -28.98 -33.12
N ALA A 332 -6.76 -29.31 -32.13
CA ALA A 332 -7.68 -28.35 -31.50
C ALA A 332 -6.96 -27.28 -30.69
N ILE A 333 -5.75 -27.60 -30.22
CA ILE A 333 -4.89 -26.70 -29.42
C ILE A 333 -3.56 -26.46 -30.13
N PRO A 334 -2.84 -25.37 -29.84
CA PRO A 334 -1.56 -25.07 -30.48
C PRO A 334 -0.53 -26.17 -30.25
N SER A 335 0.32 -26.39 -31.26
CA SER A 335 1.44 -27.31 -31.15
C SER A 335 2.76 -26.59 -31.45
N LEU A 336 3.77 -26.86 -30.62
CA LEU A 336 5.15 -26.43 -30.83
C LEU A 336 6.02 -27.64 -31.11
N ARG A 337 6.83 -27.52 -32.15
CA ARG A 337 7.86 -28.53 -32.44
C ARG A 337 9.10 -28.21 -31.63
N ILE A 338 9.65 -29.20 -30.93
CA ILE A 338 10.81 -29.09 -30.06
C ILE A 338 11.78 -30.24 -30.28
N ASN A 339 13.04 -30.01 -29.97
CA ASN A 339 14.06 -31.05 -30.03
C ASN A 339 14.06 -31.93 -28.78
N TYR A 340 14.51 -33.20 -28.90
CA TYR A 340 14.59 -34.13 -27.76
C TYR A 340 15.43 -33.62 -26.60
N PHE A 341 16.44 -32.79 -26.86
CA PHE A 341 17.36 -32.28 -25.86
C PHE A 341 17.01 -30.87 -25.36
N LEU A 342 15.91 -30.28 -25.87
CA LEU A 342 15.53 -28.90 -25.56
C LEU A 342 16.69 -27.92 -25.76
N GLU A 343 16.89 -27.53 -26.99
CA GLU A 343 17.87 -26.52 -27.35
C GLU A 343 17.46 -25.13 -26.90
N PRO A 344 18.36 -24.13 -26.84
CA PRO A 344 18.03 -22.76 -26.43
C PRO A 344 16.85 -22.14 -27.19
N ASP A 345 16.72 -22.46 -28.50
CA ASP A 345 15.61 -21.95 -29.33
C ASP A 345 14.28 -22.58 -28.94
N ASP A 346 14.26 -23.88 -28.58
CA ASP A 346 13.06 -24.55 -28.07
C ASP A 346 12.59 -23.91 -26.75
N LEU A 347 13.54 -23.63 -25.86
CA LEU A 347 13.27 -22.98 -24.59
C LEU A 347 12.72 -21.56 -24.79
N ASN A 348 13.28 -20.80 -25.76
CA ASN A 348 12.79 -19.46 -26.08
C ASN A 348 11.38 -19.50 -26.70
N GLN A 349 11.11 -20.45 -27.60
CA GLN A 349 9.77 -20.65 -28.19
C GLN A 349 8.74 -21.01 -27.10
N MET A 350 9.09 -21.93 -26.20
CA MET A 350 8.22 -22.29 -25.07
C MET A 350 7.99 -21.13 -24.14
N ALA A 351 9.04 -20.39 -23.77
CA ALA A 351 8.94 -19.22 -22.93
C ALA A 351 8.05 -18.14 -23.59
N GLY A 352 8.28 -17.86 -24.88
CA GLY A 352 7.45 -16.94 -25.66
C GLY A 352 5.98 -17.38 -25.69
N TRP A 353 5.70 -18.69 -25.88
CA TRP A 353 4.32 -19.17 -25.86
C TRP A 353 3.68 -19.09 -24.47
N LEU A 354 4.40 -19.45 -23.41
CA LEU A 354 3.91 -19.36 -22.03
C LEU A 354 3.60 -17.92 -21.62
N GLN A 355 4.31 -16.95 -22.20
CA GLN A 355 4.12 -15.54 -21.98
C GLN A 355 3.07 -14.91 -22.91
N SER A 356 2.90 -15.41 -24.14
CA SER A 356 2.11 -14.77 -25.20
C SER A 356 0.62 -15.10 -25.21
N LYS A 357 0.11 -16.02 -24.37
CA LYS A 357 -1.31 -16.41 -24.39
C LYS A 357 -2.18 -15.84 -23.29
N PRO A 358 -3.48 -15.83 -23.45
CA PRO A 358 -4.42 -14.79 -23.88
C PRO A 358 -4.83 -13.84 -22.76
N GLN A 359 -3.87 -13.26 -22.06
CA GLN A 359 -4.15 -12.19 -21.10
C GLN A 359 -4.44 -10.85 -21.80
N GLN A 360 -4.06 -10.71 -23.08
CA GLN A 360 -4.20 -9.45 -23.80
C GLN A 360 -5.66 -9.09 -24.12
N SER A 361 -6.48 -10.04 -24.56
CA SER A 361 -7.88 -9.75 -24.84
C SER A 361 -8.69 -9.46 -23.57
N GLN A 362 -8.48 -10.20 -22.51
CA GLN A 362 -9.18 -10.00 -21.24
C GLN A 362 -8.82 -8.69 -20.55
N ARG A 363 -7.60 -8.15 -20.72
CA ARG A 363 -7.18 -6.88 -20.11
C ARG A 363 -7.89 -5.67 -20.70
N LEU A 364 -8.26 -5.71 -21.97
CA LEU A 364 -8.95 -4.62 -22.66
C LEU A 364 -10.47 -4.67 -22.47
N ASP A 365 -11.04 -5.80 -22.09
CA ASP A 365 -12.46 -5.99 -21.88
C ASP A 365 -13.06 -5.12 -20.75
N TYR A 366 -12.19 -4.63 -19.85
CA TYR A 366 -12.59 -3.71 -18.78
C TYR A 366 -12.78 -2.26 -19.25
N PHE A 367 -12.35 -1.92 -20.47
CA PHE A 367 -12.45 -0.59 -21.05
C PHE A 367 -13.53 -0.55 -22.12
N ASN A 368 -14.36 0.47 -22.08
CA ASN A 368 -15.45 0.66 -23.01
C ASN A 368 -15.46 2.11 -23.52
N GLU A 369 -15.70 2.31 -24.81
CA GLU A 369 -15.78 3.64 -25.42
C GLU A 369 -16.81 4.53 -24.73
N ALA A 370 -17.94 3.96 -24.30
CA ALA A 370 -18.97 4.68 -23.57
C ALA A 370 -18.55 5.14 -22.15
N LEU A 371 -17.41 4.66 -21.66
CA LEU A 371 -16.78 5.06 -20.37
C LEU A 371 -15.53 5.90 -20.57
N PHE A 372 -15.32 6.46 -21.77
CA PHE A 372 -14.22 7.37 -22.07
C PHE A 372 -14.74 8.80 -22.24
N PHE A 373 -14.36 9.71 -21.35
CA PHE A 373 -14.91 11.06 -21.24
C PHE A 373 -13.84 12.12 -21.44
N THR A 374 -14.13 13.13 -22.26
CA THR A 374 -13.25 14.29 -22.45
C THR A 374 -13.98 15.62 -22.22
N ASP A 375 -15.23 15.54 -21.79
CA ASP A 375 -16.19 16.65 -21.69
C ASP A 375 -16.74 16.86 -20.27
N LEU A 376 -15.96 16.53 -19.22
CA LEU A 376 -16.33 16.85 -17.84
C LEU A 376 -16.11 18.35 -17.56
N HIS A 377 -17.01 18.94 -16.80
CA HIS A 377 -17.11 20.39 -16.60
C HIS A 377 -16.87 20.85 -15.16
N ALA A 378 -17.00 19.97 -14.17
CA ALA A 378 -16.77 20.36 -12.79
C ALA A 378 -15.34 20.84 -12.57
N THR A 379 -15.16 21.85 -11.70
CA THR A 379 -13.89 22.52 -11.44
C THR A 379 -13.30 22.18 -10.05
N GLU A 380 -13.99 21.34 -9.30
CA GLU A 380 -13.60 20.92 -7.95
C GLU A 380 -13.58 19.39 -7.85
N ARG A 381 -12.69 18.86 -7.02
CA ARG A 381 -12.45 17.41 -6.83
C ARG A 381 -13.73 16.60 -6.66
N PHE A 382 -14.53 16.93 -5.66
CA PHE A 382 -15.74 16.14 -5.36
C PHE A 382 -16.81 16.29 -6.42
N GLY A 383 -16.96 17.49 -7.00
CA GLY A 383 -17.88 17.73 -8.11
C GLY A 383 -17.49 16.91 -9.36
N LEU A 384 -16.19 16.77 -9.66
CA LEU A 384 -15.72 15.89 -10.75
C LEU A 384 -16.01 14.41 -10.50
N ILE A 385 -15.83 13.96 -9.28
CA ILE A 385 -16.15 12.58 -8.89
C ILE A 385 -17.66 12.34 -9.06
N GLU A 386 -18.51 13.26 -8.57
CA GLU A 386 -19.96 13.16 -8.71
C GLU A 386 -20.40 13.17 -10.17
N GLU A 387 -19.86 14.09 -10.99
CA GLU A 387 -20.15 14.17 -12.42
C GLU A 387 -19.75 12.88 -13.14
N LEU A 388 -18.53 12.36 -12.86
CA LEU A 388 -18.05 11.11 -13.44
C LEU A 388 -18.93 9.92 -13.00
N CYS A 389 -19.30 9.82 -11.73
CA CYS A 389 -20.20 8.78 -11.23
C CYS A 389 -21.57 8.83 -11.92
N GLN A 390 -22.15 10.02 -12.13
CA GLN A 390 -23.41 10.18 -12.84
C GLN A 390 -23.31 9.72 -14.29
N ARG A 391 -22.24 10.09 -15.00
CA ARG A 391 -21.98 9.64 -16.37
C ARG A 391 -21.85 8.12 -16.44
N VAL A 392 -21.08 7.53 -15.52
CA VAL A 392 -20.92 6.07 -15.41
C VAL A 392 -22.26 5.38 -15.15
N SER A 393 -23.05 5.87 -14.20
CA SER A 393 -24.35 5.28 -13.84
C SER A 393 -25.37 5.35 -14.98
N SER A 394 -25.21 6.31 -15.92
CA SER A 394 -26.07 6.40 -17.10
C SER A 394 -25.74 5.34 -18.17
N VAL A 395 -24.56 4.74 -18.12
CA VAL A 395 -24.05 3.80 -19.14
C VAL A 395 -23.94 2.38 -18.59
N MET A 396 -23.61 2.23 -17.32
CA MET A 396 -23.32 0.94 -16.67
C MET A 396 -24.19 0.74 -15.43
N PRO A 397 -24.67 -0.50 -15.20
CA PRO A 397 -25.33 -0.82 -13.94
C PRO A 397 -24.30 -0.80 -12.80
N VAL A 398 -24.48 0.12 -11.87
CA VAL A 398 -23.71 0.25 -10.63
C VAL A 398 -24.63 0.14 -9.43
N ALA A 399 -24.07 -0.08 -8.24
CA ALA A 399 -24.84 -0.11 -6.99
C ALA A 399 -25.47 1.26 -6.70
N ASP A 400 -26.62 1.28 -6.03
CA ASP A 400 -27.35 2.53 -5.71
C ASP A 400 -26.51 3.51 -4.88
N ASP A 401 -25.59 3.00 -4.05
CA ASP A 401 -24.71 3.77 -3.21
C ASP A 401 -23.31 4.04 -3.82
N PHE A 402 -23.12 3.72 -5.12
CA PHE A 402 -21.82 3.79 -5.80
C PHE A 402 -21.13 5.14 -5.61
N THR A 403 -21.82 6.24 -5.91
CA THR A 403 -21.27 7.61 -5.75
C THR A 403 -20.88 7.89 -4.31
N HIS A 404 -21.71 7.47 -3.36
CA HIS A 404 -21.42 7.63 -1.93
C HIS A 404 -20.14 6.87 -1.53
N CYS A 405 -20.00 5.62 -1.98
CA CYS A 405 -18.84 4.77 -1.71
C CYS A 405 -17.54 5.34 -2.31
N VAL A 406 -17.58 5.94 -3.51
CA VAL A 406 -16.42 6.60 -4.13
C VAL A 406 -16.02 7.83 -3.33
N ILE A 407 -16.97 8.66 -2.93
CA ILE A 407 -16.72 9.86 -2.11
C ILE A 407 -16.18 9.49 -0.73
N GLU A 408 -16.71 8.46 -0.08
CA GLU A 408 -16.18 7.96 1.19
C GLU A 408 -14.72 7.53 1.05
N ARG A 409 -14.39 6.79 -0.02
CA ARG A 409 -13.00 6.40 -0.29
C ARG A 409 -12.09 7.62 -0.44
N GLU A 410 -12.52 8.60 -1.21
CA GLU A 410 -11.76 9.81 -1.47
C GLU A 410 -11.52 10.65 -0.20
N LYS A 411 -12.47 10.63 0.76
CA LYS A 411 -12.34 11.31 2.05
C LYS A 411 -11.33 10.66 2.99
N ILE A 412 -11.10 9.35 2.88
CA ILE A 412 -10.12 8.63 3.71
C ILE A 412 -8.70 9.08 3.35
N SER A 413 -8.40 9.12 2.07
CA SER A 413 -7.13 9.60 1.51
C SER A 413 -7.38 10.00 0.06
N ALA A 414 -6.86 11.15 -0.34
CA ALA A 414 -6.97 11.60 -1.73
C ALA A 414 -6.37 10.55 -2.68
N THR A 415 -7.10 10.26 -3.77
CA THR A 415 -6.70 9.24 -4.76
C THR A 415 -5.80 9.79 -5.86
N GLU A 416 -5.06 10.86 -5.60
CA GLU A 416 -4.03 11.38 -6.52
C GLU A 416 -2.73 10.58 -6.36
N PHE A 417 -2.11 10.16 -7.49
CA PHE A 417 -0.95 9.27 -7.51
C PHE A 417 0.28 9.84 -8.24
N GLY A 418 0.37 11.12 -8.42
CA GLY A 418 1.44 11.70 -9.23
C GLY A 418 1.06 11.80 -10.71
N ASN A 419 1.94 12.36 -11.54
CA ASN A 419 1.76 12.54 -12.98
C ASN A 419 0.42 13.17 -13.39
N SER A 420 -0.19 13.99 -12.53
CA SER A 420 -1.52 14.58 -12.72
C SER A 420 -2.65 13.55 -12.86
N VAL A 421 -2.53 12.39 -12.23
CA VAL A 421 -3.51 11.31 -12.26
C VAL A 421 -4.25 11.22 -10.92
N ALA A 422 -5.56 10.95 -10.98
CA ALA A 422 -6.36 10.45 -9.86
C ALA A 422 -7.01 9.11 -10.21
N PHE A 423 -7.20 8.29 -9.18
CA PHE A 423 -7.74 6.94 -9.30
C PHE A 423 -8.94 6.73 -8.35
N PRO A 424 -10.05 7.48 -8.54
CA PRO A 424 -11.23 7.33 -7.71
C PRO A 424 -11.86 5.94 -7.90
N HIS A 425 -12.28 5.32 -6.80
CA HIS A 425 -12.93 4.00 -6.80
C HIS A 425 -13.79 3.85 -5.54
N PRO A 426 -14.81 2.98 -5.54
CA PRO A 426 -15.63 2.76 -4.36
C PRO A 426 -14.85 2.03 -3.26
N VAL A 427 -15.19 2.29 -2.02
CA VAL A 427 -14.60 1.63 -0.84
C VAL A 427 -14.80 0.12 -0.83
N HIS A 428 -15.89 -0.35 -1.44
CA HIS A 428 -16.25 -1.75 -1.55
C HIS A 428 -16.51 -2.11 -3.00
N PRO A 429 -16.20 -3.35 -3.43
CA PRO A 429 -16.66 -3.85 -4.71
C PRO A 429 -18.19 -3.67 -4.83
N GLY A 430 -18.65 -3.14 -5.94
CA GLY A 430 -20.07 -2.86 -6.15
C GLY A 430 -20.48 -3.01 -7.61
N GLY A 431 -21.71 -3.47 -7.82
CA GLY A 431 -22.27 -3.63 -9.15
C GLY A 431 -22.00 -5.01 -9.78
N GLU A 432 -22.50 -5.17 -11.01
CA GLU A 432 -22.53 -6.45 -11.71
C GLU A 432 -21.29 -6.69 -12.59
N LYS A 433 -20.52 -5.64 -12.89
CA LYS A 433 -19.37 -5.70 -13.82
C LYS A 433 -18.16 -4.95 -13.29
N THR A 434 -16.97 -5.49 -13.56
CA THR A 434 -15.71 -4.78 -13.44
C THR A 434 -15.50 -3.90 -14.66
N PHE A 435 -15.15 -2.63 -14.46
CA PHE A 435 -14.86 -1.68 -15.54
C PHE A 435 -13.90 -0.58 -15.08
N VAL A 436 -13.28 0.07 -16.05
CA VAL A 436 -12.51 1.30 -15.85
C VAL A 436 -13.12 2.42 -16.69
N ALA A 437 -13.60 3.46 -16.02
CA ALA A 437 -13.96 4.71 -16.69
C ALA A 437 -12.76 5.64 -16.73
N VAL A 438 -12.51 6.24 -17.89
CA VAL A 438 -11.37 7.11 -18.12
C VAL A 438 -11.86 8.51 -18.42
N ALA A 439 -11.32 9.52 -17.76
CA ALA A 439 -11.61 10.91 -18.09
C ALA A 439 -10.34 11.72 -18.31
N VAL A 440 -10.31 12.52 -19.38
CA VAL A 440 -9.23 13.44 -19.71
C VAL A 440 -9.76 14.87 -19.62
N LEU A 441 -9.32 15.62 -18.63
CA LEU A 441 -9.78 16.98 -18.37
C LEU A 441 -9.14 17.97 -19.32
N ALA A 442 -9.95 18.91 -19.83
CA ALA A 442 -9.46 20.02 -20.66
C ALA A 442 -8.49 20.92 -19.87
N ASN A 443 -8.83 21.22 -18.62
CA ASN A 443 -8.00 21.97 -17.68
C ASN A 443 -7.74 21.12 -16.43
N PRO A 444 -6.49 21.12 -15.90
CA PRO A 444 -6.22 20.45 -14.64
C PRO A 444 -7.03 21.04 -13.49
N VAL A 445 -7.45 20.18 -12.56
CA VAL A 445 -8.22 20.58 -11.38
C VAL A 445 -7.42 20.25 -10.12
N ARG A 446 -7.39 21.20 -9.17
CA ARG A 446 -6.75 21.01 -7.87
C ARG A 446 -7.42 19.88 -7.12
N TRP A 447 -6.63 18.80 -6.82
CA TRP A 447 -7.17 17.63 -6.13
C TRP A 447 -6.99 17.73 -4.61
N ASP A 448 -5.80 17.53 -4.13
CA ASP A 448 -5.36 17.81 -2.75
C ASP A 448 -4.00 18.51 -2.79
N LYS A 449 -2.94 17.76 -3.05
CA LYS A 449 -1.56 18.29 -3.15
C LYS A 449 -1.16 18.61 -4.57
N GLN A 450 -1.77 17.99 -5.58
CA GLN A 450 -1.43 18.10 -7.00
C GLN A 450 -2.63 18.54 -7.83
N ASP A 451 -2.34 18.98 -9.05
CA ASP A 451 -3.34 19.26 -10.08
C ASP A 451 -3.53 17.98 -10.92
N VAL A 452 -4.77 17.50 -10.99
CA VAL A 452 -5.16 16.30 -11.72
C VAL A 452 -5.72 16.65 -13.08
N ARG A 453 -5.30 15.90 -14.10
CA ARG A 453 -5.78 15.99 -15.48
C ARG A 453 -6.41 14.69 -15.97
N TYR A 454 -5.97 13.57 -15.43
CA TYR A 454 -6.39 12.23 -15.86
C TYR A 454 -7.09 11.51 -14.70
N LEU A 455 -8.31 11.04 -14.93
CA LEU A 455 -9.04 10.25 -13.96
C LEU A 455 -9.22 8.83 -14.51
N PHE A 456 -8.92 7.83 -13.69
CA PHE A 456 -9.18 6.43 -13.95
C PHE A 456 -10.09 5.91 -12.83
N MET A 457 -11.39 5.83 -13.08
CA MET A 457 -12.35 5.33 -12.08
C MET A 457 -12.54 3.83 -12.25
N LEU A 458 -12.17 3.07 -11.24
CA LEU A 458 -12.32 1.62 -11.24
C LEU A 458 -13.56 1.19 -10.45
N ASN A 459 -14.32 0.26 -11.00
CA ASN A 459 -15.31 -0.53 -10.27
C ASN A 459 -15.00 -2.00 -10.41
N ILE A 460 -15.10 -2.75 -9.31
CA ILE A 460 -14.84 -4.19 -9.26
C ILE A 460 -16.15 -4.92 -8.93
N ARG A 461 -16.42 -6.00 -9.66
CA ARG A 461 -17.55 -6.90 -9.38
C ARG A 461 -17.28 -7.76 -8.15
N HIS A 462 -18.29 -8.07 -7.35
CA HIS A 462 -18.18 -9.08 -6.30
C HIS A 462 -17.74 -10.43 -6.87
N GLN A 463 -16.72 -11.08 -6.25
CA GLN A 463 -16.24 -12.42 -6.58
C GLN A 463 -15.45 -12.55 -7.90
N GLU A 464 -14.79 -11.52 -8.37
CA GLU A 464 -13.86 -11.62 -9.51
C GLU A 464 -12.44 -11.96 -9.02
N ASN A 465 -11.94 -13.16 -9.34
CA ASN A 465 -10.75 -13.69 -8.66
C ASN A 465 -9.43 -13.68 -9.45
N ASP A 466 -9.41 -13.67 -10.79
CA ASP A 466 -8.17 -14.09 -11.48
C ASP A 466 -7.47 -13.04 -12.35
N SER A 467 -8.10 -11.93 -12.71
CA SER A 467 -7.51 -10.98 -13.68
C SER A 467 -7.25 -9.57 -13.15
N LEU A 468 -7.69 -9.25 -11.94
CA LEU A 468 -7.60 -7.91 -11.38
C LEU A 468 -6.16 -7.43 -11.17
N GLN A 469 -5.25 -8.31 -10.73
CA GLN A 469 -3.85 -7.92 -10.54
C GLN A 469 -3.23 -7.40 -11.83
N LEU A 470 -3.52 -8.04 -12.96
CA LEU A 470 -3.02 -7.64 -14.27
C LEU A 470 -3.63 -6.33 -14.77
N LEU A 471 -4.92 -6.10 -14.46
CA LEU A 471 -5.57 -4.83 -14.73
C LEU A 471 -4.88 -3.70 -13.94
N TYR A 472 -4.68 -3.89 -12.66
CA TYR A 472 -3.96 -2.93 -11.81
C TYR A 472 -2.55 -2.66 -12.34
N GLU A 473 -1.77 -3.71 -12.62
CA GLU A 473 -0.42 -3.55 -13.15
C GLU A 473 -0.37 -2.77 -14.48
N SER A 474 -1.32 -3.02 -15.37
CA SER A 474 -1.40 -2.33 -16.66
C SER A 474 -1.77 -0.86 -16.50
N LEU A 475 -2.79 -0.57 -15.69
CA LEU A 475 -3.21 0.79 -15.37
C LEU A 475 -2.10 1.58 -14.70
N PHE A 476 -1.48 1.03 -13.67
CA PHE A 476 -0.44 1.74 -12.92
C PHE A 476 0.83 1.95 -13.75
N SER A 477 1.13 1.04 -14.69
CA SER A 477 2.21 1.26 -15.64
C SER A 477 1.94 2.46 -16.55
N LEU A 478 0.71 2.60 -17.05
CA LEU A 478 0.31 3.76 -17.84
C LEU A 478 0.34 5.04 -16.99
N MET A 479 -0.23 4.99 -15.79
CA MET A 479 -0.31 6.14 -14.87
C MET A 479 1.08 6.63 -14.42
N SER A 480 2.07 5.75 -14.37
CA SER A 480 3.46 6.08 -14.03
C SER A 480 4.25 6.67 -15.22
N ASP A 481 3.80 6.51 -16.45
CA ASP A 481 4.49 6.99 -17.64
C ASP A 481 4.01 8.38 -18.05
N LYS A 482 4.70 9.39 -17.54
CA LYS A 482 4.37 10.80 -17.76
C LYS A 482 4.38 11.19 -19.25
N GLU A 483 5.28 10.61 -20.05
CA GLU A 483 5.40 10.97 -21.47
C GLU A 483 4.22 10.40 -22.27
N ARG A 484 3.78 9.21 -21.97
CA ARG A 484 2.59 8.61 -22.58
C ARG A 484 1.31 9.30 -22.15
N LEU A 485 1.18 9.65 -20.87
CA LEU A 485 0.03 10.42 -20.40
C LEU A 485 -0.11 11.76 -21.10
N LYS A 486 0.98 12.45 -21.45
CA LYS A 486 0.93 13.70 -22.22
C LYS A 486 0.33 13.54 -23.63
N CYS A 487 0.37 12.33 -24.20
CA CYS A 487 -0.28 12.05 -25.48
C CYS A 487 -1.82 12.04 -25.36
N LEU A 488 -2.35 11.87 -24.13
CA LEU A 488 -3.78 11.95 -23.88
C LEU A 488 -4.21 13.41 -23.72
N THR A 489 -4.95 13.90 -24.69
CA THR A 489 -5.50 15.26 -24.72
C THR A 489 -7.03 15.21 -24.76
N LYS A 490 -7.70 16.35 -24.62
CA LYS A 490 -9.16 16.43 -24.76
C LYS A 490 -9.69 15.96 -26.14
N ASP A 491 -8.80 15.96 -27.15
CA ASP A 491 -9.14 15.55 -28.52
C ASP A 491 -8.77 14.07 -28.79
N THR A 492 -8.29 13.34 -27.77
CA THR A 492 -7.93 11.94 -27.87
C THR A 492 -9.19 11.08 -27.99
N CYS A 493 -9.26 10.23 -29.02
CA CYS A 493 -10.34 9.25 -29.15
C CYS A 493 -10.00 7.96 -28.37
N PHE A 494 -11.01 7.18 -28.08
CA PHE A 494 -10.90 5.92 -27.33
C PHE A 494 -9.94 4.92 -27.98
N SER A 495 -9.93 4.82 -29.32
CA SER A 495 -9.01 3.94 -30.04
C SER A 495 -7.53 4.30 -29.84
N THR A 496 -7.21 5.59 -29.77
CA THR A 496 -5.86 6.08 -29.47
C THR A 496 -5.46 5.73 -28.03
N PHE A 497 -6.37 5.89 -27.08
CA PHE A 497 -6.15 5.47 -25.69
C PHE A 497 -5.87 3.97 -25.59
N LEU A 498 -6.67 3.13 -26.24
CA LEU A 498 -6.44 1.68 -26.25
C LEU A 498 -5.09 1.31 -26.88
N ALA A 499 -4.69 1.97 -27.95
CA ALA A 499 -3.39 1.72 -28.59
C ALA A 499 -2.22 2.05 -27.62
N LEU A 500 -2.30 3.18 -26.89
CA LEU A 500 -1.31 3.53 -25.87
C LEU A 500 -1.27 2.51 -24.73
N LEU A 501 -2.44 2.06 -24.25
CA LEU A 501 -2.51 1.05 -23.21
C LEU A 501 -1.92 -0.29 -23.66
N GLN A 502 -2.23 -0.71 -24.90
CA GLN A 502 -1.67 -1.92 -25.52
C GLN A 502 -0.14 -1.85 -25.63
N GLU A 503 0.40 -0.70 -26.00
CA GLU A 503 1.84 -0.48 -26.09
C GLU A 503 2.52 -0.61 -24.72
N VAL A 504 1.89 -0.10 -23.66
CA VAL A 504 2.38 -0.23 -22.28
C VAL A 504 2.42 -1.69 -21.85
N ILE A 505 1.36 -2.43 -22.16
CA ILE A 505 1.26 -3.88 -21.87
C ILE A 505 2.39 -4.63 -22.58
N ASN A 506 2.62 -4.37 -23.87
CA ASN A 506 3.63 -5.05 -24.69
C ASN A 506 5.07 -4.72 -24.25
N ASN A 507 5.36 -3.46 -23.92
CA ASN A 507 6.72 -3.03 -23.53
C ASN A 507 7.14 -3.58 -22.15
N ARG A 508 6.21 -3.82 -21.23
CA ARG A 508 6.52 -4.49 -19.96
C ARG A 508 6.91 -5.95 -20.14
N GLU A 509 6.32 -6.62 -21.11
CA GLU A 509 6.66 -8.00 -21.44
C GLU A 509 8.10 -8.10 -21.93
N THR A 510 8.56 -7.16 -22.75
CA THR A 510 9.96 -7.10 -23.24
C THR A 510 11.00 -6.71 -22.18
N LEU A 511 10.66 -5.87 -21.21
CA LEU A 511 11.58 -5.51 -20.12
C LEU A 511 11.75 -6.63 -19.10
N SER A 512 10.74 -7.45 -18.86
CA SER A 512 10.87 -8.64 -18.01
C SER A 512 11.82 -9.70 -18.62
N GLU A 513 11.96 -9.74 -19.94
CA GLU A 513 12.91 -10.60 -20.65
C GLU A 513 14.39 -10.19 -20.46
N SER A 514 14.67 -8.89 -20.26
CA SER A 514 16.04 -8.40 -20.11
C SER A 514 16.63 -8.60 -18.70
N VAL A 515 15.81 -8.82 -17.70
CA VAL A 515 16.24 -9.05 -16.30
C VAL A 515 16.58 -10.53 -16.05
N PHE A 516 16.23 -11.43 -16.95
CA PHE A 516 16.54 -12.86 -16.88
C PHE A 516 17.63 -13.32 -17.87
N LYS A 517 18.33 -12.39 -18.51
CA LYS A 517 19.62 -12.61 -19.18
C LYS A 517 20.75 -12.25 -18.25
#